data_65c842e46c441843d224c4a170a10184
#
_entry.id   65c842e46c441843d224c4a170a10184
#
_cell.length_a   1.000
_cell.length_b   1.000
_cell.length_c   1.000
_cell.angle_alpha   90.00
_cell.angle_beta   90.00
_cell.angle_gamma   90.00
#
_symmetry.space_group_name_H-M   'P 1'
#
loop_
_entity.id
_entity.type
_entity.pdbx_description
1 polymer ?
#
loop_
_entity_poly.entity_id
_entity_poly.type
_entity_poly.pdbx_seq_one_letter_code
_entity_poly.pdbx_strand_id
1 'polypeptide(L)'
;MKKALITGAGGGIGSAIARKFSQNGFEIVTLNSRFEDTALLKKELANLSKESFDAVILCAGVGNFDPFEAVSGDEISRVISVNLSANLIILNALINSLRRSHAHIIGIASIEAHRHSRFSALYSASKAGLRAFLLCLFEEYRKDLRVTCISPDMTQTPFFADLRFEPGSDERAYIDPDEIANFAYEAYKTKSNLSEIIIRPRIVGIKKKN
;
A
#
# COMPACT_ATOMS: atom_id res chain seq x y z
N MET A 1 9.30 -4.10 -22.59
CA MET A 1 9.29 -3.04 -21.56
C MET A 1 8.70 -3.66 -20.31
N LYS A 2 9.26 -3.41 -19.13
CA LYS A 2 8.70 -3.88 -17.85
C LYS A 2 7.41 -3.13 -17.53
N LYS A 3 6.44 -3.83 -16.90
CA LYS A 3 5.16 -3.22 -16.48
C LYS A 3 4.97 -3.31 -14.98
N ALA A 4 4.50 -2.22 -14.37
CA ALA A 4 4.11 -2.18 -12.98
C ALA A 4 2.66 -1.68 -12.82
N LEU A 5 1.80 -2.48 -12.20
CA LEU A 5 0.48 -2.03 -11.76
C LEU A 5 0.64 -1.37 -10.40
N ILE A 6 0.23 -0.11 -10.26
CA ILE A 6 0.35 0.66 -9.02
C ILE A 6 -1.00 1.23 -8.61
N THR A 7 -1.52 0.80 -7.48
CA THR A 7 -2.72 1.44 -6.89
C THR A 7 -2.32 2.66 -6.09
N GLY A 8 -3.16 3.71 -6.09
CA GLY A 8 -2.87 4.94 -5.37
C GLY A 8 -1.73 5.77 -5.96
N ALA A 9 -1.40 5.60 -7.24
CA ALA A 9 -0.30 6.32 -7.92
C ALA A 9 -0.51 7.83 -8.04
N GLY A 10 -1.73 8.33 -7.77
CA GLY A 10 -2.06 9.76 -7.90
C GLY A 10 -1.55 10.66 -6.77
N GLY A 11 -1.00 10.13 -5.69
CA GLY A 11 -0.56 10.93 -4.55
C GLY A 11 0.37 10.22 -3.58
N GLY A 12 1.00 11.00 -2.71
CA GLY A 12 1.82 10.51 -1.59
C GLY A 12 2.87 9.46 -1.99
N ILE A 13 2.91 8.38 -1.23
CA ILE A 13 3.85 7.27 -1.44
C ILE A 13 3.67 6.65 -2.84
N GLY A 14 2.41 6.46 -3.28
CA GLY A 14 2.13 5.83 -4.58
C GLY A 14 2.69 6.61 -5.75
N SER A 15 2.60 7.95 -5.74
CA SER A 15 3.17 8.80 -6.80
C SER A 15 4.71 8.77 -6.80
N ALA A 16 5.34 8.73 -5.61
CA ALA A 16 6.78 8.59 -5.50
C ALA A 16 7.26 7.25 -6.06
N ILE A 17 6.57 6.15 -5.73
CA ILE A 17 6.87 4.82 -6.28
C ILE A 17 6.67 4.81 -7.81
N ALA A 18 5.56 5.37 -8.30
CA ALA A 18 5.29 5.42 -9.73
C ALA A 18 6.39 6.17 -10.49
N ARG A 19 6.80 7.32 -9.98
CA ARG A 19 7.93 8.10 -10.52
C ARG A 19 9.23 7.28 -10.51
N LYS A 20 9.56 6.64 -9.39
CA LYS A 20 10.78 5.84 -9.24
C LYS A 20 10.81 4.67 -10.24
N PHE A 21 9.73 3.93 -10.38
CA PHE A 21 9.64 2.80 -11.30
C PHE A 21 9.69 3.27 -12.76
N SER A 22 8.96 4.36 -13.11
CA SER A 22 8.98 4.94 -14.46
C SER A 22 10.38 5.39 -14.87
N GLN A 23 11.13 6.07 -13.99
CA GLN A 23 12.52 6.48 -14.21
C GLN A 23 13.47 5.29 -14.44
N ASN A 24 13.05 4.09 -14.03
CA ASN A 24 13.81 2.84 -14.21
C ASN A 24 13.23 1.93 -15.30
N GLY A 25 12.51 2.51 -16.26
CA GLY A 25 12.08 1.85 -17.50
C GLY A 25 10.82 1.00 -17.39
N PHE A 26 9.97 1.25 -16.36
CA PHE A 26 8.67 0.61 -16.26
C PHE A 26 7.59 1.46 -16.94
N GLU A 27 6.71 0.79 -17.66
CA GLU A 27 5.37 1.29 -17.99
C GLU A 27 4.51 1.19 -16.72
N ILE A 28 3.91 2.32 -16.31
CA ILE A 28 3.05 2.37 -15.14
C ILE A 28 1.60 2.21 -15.56
N VAL A 29 0.95 1.18 -15.03
CA VAL A 29 -0.48 0.91 -15.20
C VAL A 29 -1.19 1.27 -13.89
N THR A 30 -2.33 1.93 -14.00
CA THR A 30 -3.16 2.32 -12.85
C THR A 30 -4.57 1.79 -13.02
N LEU A 31 -5.32 1.70 -11.92
CA LEU A 31 -6.75 1.40 -11.94
C LEU A 31 -7.56 2.69 -11.90
N ASN A 32 -8.62 2.75 -12.71
CA ASN A 32 -9.55 3.87 -12.77
C ASN A 32 -10.78 3.69 -11.86
N SER A 33 -11.07 2.44 -11.49
CA SER A 33 -12.20 2.11 -10.62
C SER A 33 -12.00 2.64 -9.21
N ARG A 34 -13.10 3.14 -8.62
CA ARG A 34 -13.13 3.37 -7.17
C ARG A 34 -13.11 2.02 -6.45
N PHE A 35 -12.31 1.91 -5.40
CA PHE A 35 -12.12 0.63 -4.70
C PHE A 35 -13.31 0.22 -3.81
N GLU A 36 -14.23 1.13 -3.59
CA GLU A 36 -15.53 0.85 -2.97
C GLU A 36 -16.50 0.16 -3.95
N ASP A 37 -16.34 0.38 -5.26
CA ASP A 37 -17.14 -0.27 -6.30
C ASP A 37 -16.47 -1.57 -6.77
N THR A 38 -16.77 -2.65 -6.08
CA THR A 38 -16.19 -3.97 -6.39
C THR A 38 -16.63 -4.52 -7.74
N ALA A 39 -17.78 -4.09 -8.28
CA ALA A 39 -18.26 -4.56 -9.58
C ALA A 39 -17.46 -3.93 -10.72
N LEU A 40 -17.25 -2.60 -10.68
CA LEU A 40 -16.38 -1.91 -11.63
C LEU A 40 -14.95 -2.39 -11.54
N LEU A 41 -14.41 -2.56 -10.32
CA LEU A 41 -13.08 -3.08 -10.11
C LEU A 41 -12.89 -4.46 -10.76
N LYS A 42 -13.81 -5.41 -10.53
CA LYS A 42 -13.76 -6.74 -11.15
C LYS A 42 -13.82 -6.69 -12.68
N LYS A 43 -14.63 -5.80 -13.25
CA LYS A 43 -14.71 -5.59 -14.70
C LYS A 43 -13.39 -5.10 -15.28
N GLU A 44 -12.75 -4.14 -14.64
CA GLU A 44 -11.43 -3.62 -15.06
C GLU A 44 -10.35 -4.70 -14.96
N LEU A 45 -10.33 -5.45 -13.85
CA LEU A 45 -9.38 -6.53 -13.60
C LEU A 45 -9.52 -7.69 -14.61
N ALA A 46 -10.71 -7.96 -15.13
CA ALA A 46 -10.92 -9.00 -16.15
C ALA A 46 -10.10 -8.75 -17.43
N ASN A 47 -9.88 -7.49 -17.79
CA ASN A 47 -9.00 -7.12 -18.90
C ASN A 47 -7.53 -7.26 -18.51
N LEU A 48 -7.15 -6.75 -17.33
CA LEU A 48 -5.77 -6.75 -16.85
C LEU A 48 -5.25 -8.16 -16.52
N SER A 49 -6.12 -9.12 -16.20
CA SER A 49 -5.73 -10.52 -15.92
C SER A 49 -5.08 -11.22 -17.10
N LYS A 50 -5.23 -10.69 -18.32
CA LYS A 50 -4.59 -11.18 -19.54
C LYS A 50 -3.21 -10.56 -19.77
N GLU A 51 -2.87 -9.50 -19.06
CA GLU A 51 -1.59 -8.83 -19.15
C GLU A 51 -0.54 -9.50 -18.27
N SER A 52 0.72 -9.24 -18.60
CA SER A 52 1.87 -9.66 -17.80
C SER A 52 2.44 -8.44 -17.06
N PHE A 53 2.59 -8.56 -15.74
CA PHE A 53 3.22 -7.54 -14.91
C PHE A 53 4.52 -8.09 -14.32
N ASP A 54 5.54 -7.23 -14.24
CA ASP A 54 6.78 -7.51 -13.50
C ASP A 54 6.65 -7.15 -12.02
N ALA A 55 5.78 -6.18 -11.71
CA ALA A 55 5.48 -5.76 -10.35
C ALA A 55 4.02 -5.34 -10.17
N VAL A 56 3.47 -5.58 -8.99
CA VAL A 56 2.18 -5.03 -8.52
C VAL A 56 2.41 -4.35 -7.20
N ILE A 57 2.12 -3.04 -7.13
CA ILE A 57 2.28 -2.24 -5.93
C ILE A 57 0.90 -1.83 -5.39
N LEU A 58 0.58 -2.33 -4.20
CA LEU A 58 -0.67 -2.04 -3.51
C LEU A 58 -0.43 -0.89 -2.52
N CYS A 59 -0.68 0.35 -2.97
CA CYS A 59 -0.39 1.56 -2.20
C CYS A 59 -1.63 2.40 -1.89
N ALA A 60 -2.76 2.14 -2.53
CA ALA A 60 -4.00 2.85 -2.20
C ALA A 60 -4.40 2.62 -0.74
N GLY A 61 -4.83 3.69 -0.08
CA GLY A 61 -5.28 3.61 1.29
C GLY A 61 -5.84 4.93 1.80
N VAL A 62 -6.74 4.83 2.76
CA VAL A 62 -7.39 5.95 3.43
C VAL A 62 -7.21 5.82 4.93
N GLY A 63 -7.06 6.96 5.63
CA GLY A 63 -6.93 7.02 7.08
C GLY A 63 -8.27 7.18 7.77
N ASN A 64 -8.39 6.61 8.97
CA ASN A 64 -9.41 6.96 9.94
C ASN A 64 -8.79 6.90 11.34
N PHE A 65 -8.83 8.01 12.05
CA PHE A 65 -8.25 8.19 13.39
C PHE A 65 -9.24 8.92 14.31
N ASP A 66 -10.49 8.53 14.25
CA ASP A 66 -11.55 9.04 15.10
C ASP A 66 -11.85 8.09 16.27
N PRO A 67 -12.43 8.60 17.37
CA PRO A 67 -13.03 7.74 18.40
C PRO A 67 -13.99 6.74 17.77
N PHE A 68 -13.90 5.46 18.12
CA PHE A 68 -14.64 4.41 17.42
C PHE A 68 -16.16 4.60 17.51
N GLU A 69 -16.66 5.17 18.59
CA GLU A 69 -18.09 5.52 18.74
C GLU A 69 -18.57 6.60 17.77
N ALA A 70 -17.66 7.36 17.17
CA ALA A 70 -17.97 8.38 16.17
C ALA A 70 -17.86 7.86 14.72
N VAL A 71 -17.38 6.64 14.52
CA VAL A 71 -17.17 6.06 13.19
C VAL A 71 -18.48 5.47 12.67
N SER A 72 -18.96 5.95 11.53
CA SER A 72 -20.17 5.42 10.89
C SER A 72 -19.94 4.04 10.23
N GLY A 73 -21.03 3.29 10.02
CA GLY A 73 -20.98 2.02 9.27
C GLY A 73 -20.47 2.19 7.84
N ASP A 74 -20.81 3.32 7.19
CA ASP A 74 -20.35 3.63 5.84
C ASP A 74 -18.83 3.88 5.82
N GLU A 75 -18.31 4.57 6.82
CA GLU A 75 -16.87 4.80 6.95
C GLU A 75 -16.11 3.50 7.24
N ILE A 76 -16.67 2.62 8.08
CA ILE A 76 -16.12 1.27 8.29
C ILE A 76 -16.03 0.53 6.95
N SER A 77 -17.12 0.51 6.20
CA SER A 77 -17.21 -0.15 4.90
C SER A 77 -16.19 0.44 3.92
N ARG A 78 -16.08 1.76 3.87
CA ARG A 78 -15.14 2.49 3.01
C ARG A 78 -13.67 2.13 3.31
N VAL A 79 -13.27 2.23 4.57
CA VAL A 79 -11.88 1.95 4.99
C VAL A 79 -11.50 0.50 4.73
N ILE A 80 -12.37 -0.44 5.08
CA ILE A 80 -12.12 -1.88 4.84
C ILE A 80 -12.09 -2.17 3.34
N SER A 81 -12.99 -1.59 2.55
CA SER A 81 -13.01 -1.79 1.10
C SER A 81 -11.72 -1.31 0.45
N VAL A 82 -11.28 -0.08 0.75
CA VAL A 82 -10.09 0.52 0.13
C VAL A 82 -8.79 -0.13 0.63
N ASN A 83 -8.64 -0.25 1.96
CA ASN A 83 -7.36 -0.66 2.54
C ASN A 83 -7.11 -2.17 2.49
N LEU A 84 -8.18 -2.98 2.44
CA LEU A 84 -8.07 -4.43 2.53
C LEU A 84 -8.77 -5.14 1.36
N SER A 85 -10.09 -5.06 1.24
CA SER A 85 -10.85 -5.91 0.33
C SER A 85 -10.45 -5.74 -1.13
N ALA A 86 -10.26 -4.49 -1.60
CA ALA A 86 -9.83 -4.22 -2.97
C ALA A 86 -8.47 -4.85 -3.27
N ASN A 87 -7.51 -4.78 -2.33
CA ASN A 87 -6.18 -5.37 -2.52
C ASN A 87 -6.25 -6.89 -2.66
N LEU A 88 -7.11 -7.55 -1.87
CA LEU A 88 -7.34 -9.00 -1.99
C LEU A 88 -7.99 -9.35 -3.33
N ILE A 89 -9.00 -8.59 -3.76
CA ILE A 89 -9.69 -8.78 -5.04
C ILE A 89 -8.73 -8.61 -6.22
N ILE A 90 -7.88 -7.57 -6.19
CA ILE A 90 -6.87 -7.31 -7.22
C ILE A 90 -5.92 -8.52 -7.34
N LEU A 91 -5.34 -8.95 -6.23
CA LEU A 91 -4.41 -10.07 -6.25
C LEU A 91 -5.10 -11.39 -6.62
N ASN A 92 -6.30 -11.65 -6.14
CA ASN A 92 -7.05 -12.85 -6.53
C ASN A 92 -7.26 -12.92 -8.05
N ALA A 93 -7.65 -11.81 -8.67
CA ALA A 93 -7.87 -11.73 -10.12
C ALA A 93 -6.58 -11.91 -10.94
N LEU A 94 -5.43 -11.43 -10.42
CA LEU A 94 -4.17 -11.39 -11.14
C LEU A 94 -3.20 -12.53 -10.78
N ILE A 95 -3.42 -13.26 -9.69
CA ILE A 95 -2.43 -14.17 -9.11
C ILE A 95 -1.86 -15.19 -10.12
N ASN A 96 -2.69 -15.75 -10.98
CA ASN A 96 -2.25 -16.72 -11.97
C ASN A 96 -1.35 -16.11 -13.05
N SER A 97 -1.59 -14.86 -13.48
CA SER A 97 -0.72 -14.16 -14.44
C SER A 97 0.58 -13.74 -13.76
N LEU A 98 0.51 -13.27 -12.50
CA LEU A 98 1.67 -12.87 -11.71
C LEU A 98 2.62 -14.05 -11.44
N ARG A 99 2.09 -15.23 -11.15
CA ARG A 99 2.89 -16.45 -11.01
C ARG A 99 3.63 -16.82 -12.29
N ARG A 100 2.98 -16.74 -13.45
CA ARG A 100 3.62 -17.02 -14.73
C ARG A 100 4.73 -16.04 -15.09
N SER A 101 4.61 -14.77 -14.67
CA SER A 101 5.62 -13.74 -14.92
C SER A 101 6.69 -13.65 -13.82
N HIS A 102 6.60 -14.46 -12.75
CA HIS A 102 7.45 -14.35 -11.57
C HIS A 102 7.49 -12.92 -11.00
N ALA A 103 6.33 -12.28 -10.94
CA ALA A 103 6.17 -10.90 -10.54
C ALA A 103 6.59 -10.64 -9.09
N HIS A 104 6.82 -9.37 -8.75
CA HIS A 104 7.00 -8.93 -7.37
C HIS A 104 5.76 -8.19 -6.89
N ILE A 105 5.13 -8.66 -5.84
CA ILE A 105 4.02 -8.01 -5.14
C ILE A 105 4.59 -7.19 -3.99
N ILE A 106 4.34 -5.88 -3.98
CA ILE A 106 4.76 -4.98 -2.91
C ILE A 106 3.51 -4.32 -2.33
N GLY A 107 3.22 -4.57 -1.05
CA GLY A 107 2.08 -3.94 -0.38
C GLY A 107 2.52 -2.91 0.65
N ILE A 108 1.88 -1.74 0.63
CA ILE A 108 2.13 -0.67 1.60
C ILE A 108 1.12 -0.80 2.75
N ALA A 109 1.59 -1.41 3.84
CA ALA A 109 0.84 -1.49 5.09
C ALA A 109 0.98 -0.19 5.92
N SER A 110 1.34 -0.28 7.17
CA SER A 110 1.61 0.86 8.07
C SER A 110 2.27 0.35 9.34
N ILE A 111 2.95 1.23 10.06
CA ILE A 111 3.38 0.96 11.43
C ILE A 111 2.18 0.63 12.34
N GLU A 112 0.99 1.15 12.04
CA GLU A 112 -0.26 0.84 12.76
C GLU A 112 -0.70 -0.63 12.61
N ALA A 113 -0.12 -1.39 11.70
CA ALA A 113 -0.28 -2.85 11.62
C ALA A 113 0.52 -3.61 12.71
N HIS A 114 1.41 -2.91 13.42
CA HIS A 114 2.33 -3.48 14.43
C HIS A 114 2.11 -2.90 15.83
N ARG A 115 1.55 -1.68 15.91
CA ARG A 115 1.28 -1.00 17.18
C ARG A 115 -0.20 -0.66 17.30
N HIS A 116 -0.62 -0.27 18.49
CA HIS A 116 -2.01 0.05 18.80
C HIS A 116 -2.10 1.49 19.31
N SER A 117 -2.28 2.43 18.37
CA SER A 117 -2.44 3.84 18.71
C SER A 117 -3.88 4.16 19.10
N ARG A 118 -4.06 5.15 19.96
CA ARG A 118 -5.39 5.66 20.33
C ARG A 118 -6.10 6.20 19.08
N PHE A 119 -7.37 5.88 18.91
CA PHE A 119 -8.23 6.30 17.80
C PHE A 119 -7.86 5.70 16.42
N SER A 120 -6.99 4.68 16.38
CA SER A 120 -6.61 4.03 15.13
C SER A 120 -7.27 2.66 14.92
N ALA A 121 -8.25 2.28 15.72
CA ALA A 121 -8.79 0.92 15.75
C ALA A 121 -9.19 0.40 14.35
N LEU A 122 -9.97 1.17 13.59
CA LEU A 122 -10.41 0.78 12.25
C LEU A 122 -9.24 0.74 11.26
N TYR A 123 -8.40 1.79 11.25
CA TYR A 123 -7.25 1.86 10.36
C TYR A 123 -6.24 0.74 10.66
N SER A 124 -5.88 0.54 11.93
CA SER A 124 -4.98 -0.53 12.37
C SER A 124 -5.52 -1.91 11.97
N ALA A 125 -6.81 -2.18 12.18
CA ALA A 125 -7.42 -3.45 11.77
C ALA A 125 -7.27 -3.68 10.26
N SER A 126 -7.54 -2.67 9.44
CA SER A 126 -7.43 -2.76 7.97
C SER A 126 -5.99 -3.02 7.52
N LYS A 127 -5.01 -2.32 8.10
CA LYS A 127 -3.58 -2.45 7.76
C LYS A 127 -2.94 -3.71 8.34
N ALA A 128 -3.36 -4.15 9.53
CA ALA A 128 -2.95 -5.44 10.10
C ALA A 128 -3.48 -6.60 9.25
N GLY A 129 -4.72 -6.52 8.78
CA GLY A 129 -5.29 -7.50 7.85
C GLY A 129 -4.50 -7.57 6.54
N LEU A 130 -4.18 -6.43 5.93
CA LEU A 130 -3.35 -6.39 4.71
C LEU A 130 -1.95 -6.98 4.95
N ARG A 131 -1.30 -6.60 6.05
CA ARG A 131 0.00 -7.14 6.43
C ARG A 131 -0.05 -8.67 6.58
N ALA A 132 -0.99 -9.17 7.37
CA ALA A 132 -1.15 -10.60 7.60
C ALA A 132 -1.37 -11.36 6.28
N PHE A 133 -2.24 -10.83 5.41
CA PHE A 133 -2.50 -11.39 4.09
C PHE A 133 -1.23 -11.47 3.23
N LEU A 134 -0.44 -10.39 3.16
CA LEU A 134 0.79 -10.37 2.35
C LEU A 134 1.84 -11.36 2.88
N LEU A 135 1.99 -11.49 4.19
CA LEU A 135 2.93 -12.44 4.78
C LEU A 135 2.47 -13.91 4.57
N CYS A 136 1.17 -14.19 4.64
CA CYS A 136 0.66 -15.50 4.27
C CYS A 136 0.87 -15.79 2.78
N LEU A 137 0.62 -14.79 1.92
CA LEU A 137 0.82 -14.93 0.48
C LEU A 137 2.31 -15.18 0.13
N PHE A 138 3.23 -14.55 0.87
CA PHE A 138 4.66 -14.83 0.76
C PHE A 138 4.95 -16.32 1.02
N GLU A 139 4.45 -16.89 2.11
CA GLU A 139 4.69 -18.31 2.42
C GLU A 139 4.04 -19.25 1.39
N GLU A 140 2.85 -18.91 0.90
CA GLU A 140 2.11 -19.72 -0.07
C GLU A 140 2.79 -19.75 -1.44
N TYR A 141 3.36 -18.61 -1.90
CA TYR A 141 3.86 -18.49 -3.28
C TYR A 141 5.36 -18.19 -3.39
N ARG A 142 6.14 -18.26 -2.33
CA ARG A 142 7.58 -17.86 -2.33
C ARG A 142 8.48 -18.55 -3.36
N LYS A 143 8.02 -19.62 -3.99
CA LYS A 143 8.72 -20.30 -5.09
C LYS A 143 8.44 -19.65 -6.45
N ASP A 144 7.26 -19.07 -6.61
CA ASP A 144 6.77 -18.53 -7.86
C ASP A 144 6.77 -16.99 -7.89
N LEU A 145 6.54 -16.37 -6.73
CA LEU A 145 6.38 -14.93 -6.56
C LEU A 145 7.33 -14.39 -5.48
N ARG A 146 7.66 -13.13 -5.59
CA ARG A 146 8.21 -12.36 -4.47
C ARG A 146 7.10 -11.52 -3.87
N VAL A 147 7.02 -11.46 -2.56
CA VAL A 147 6.04 -10.63 -1.85
C VAL A 147 6.77 -9.85 -0.77
N THR A 148 6.60 -8.54 -0.76
CA THR A 148 7.16 -7.63 0.25
C THR A 148 6.06 -6.79 0.88
N CYS A 149 5.97 -6.80 2.19
CA CYS A 149 5.16 -5.88 2.96
C CYS A 149 6.03 -4.72 3.46
N ILE A 150 5.72 -3.48 3.08
CA ILE A 150 6.40 -2.29 3.59
C ILE A 150 5.47 -1.59 4.57
N SER A 151 5.94 -1.37 5.79
CA SER A 151 5.18 -0.74 6.89
C SER A 151 5.83 0.59 7.27
N PRO A 152 5.51 1.70 6.58
CA PRO A 152 6.02 3.01 6.95
C PRO A 152 5.30 3.57 8.18
N ASP A 153 6.03 4.37 8.96
CA ASP A 153 5.50 5.26 10.01
C ASP A 153 5.16 6.62 9.38
N MET A 154 5.15 7.70 10.14
CA MET A 154 4.80 9.05 9.73
C MET A 154 5.57 9.45 8.45
N THR A 155 4.84 9.65 7.36
CA THR A 155 5.40 9.97 6.04
C THR A 155 4.82 11.29 5.57
N GLN A 156 5.65 12.22 5.11
CA GLN A 156 5.22 13.54 4.65
C GLN A 156 4.43 13.45 3.34
N THR A 157 3.11 13.35 3.45
CA THR A 157 2.21 13.16 2.30
C THR A 157 0.86 13.86 2.51
N PRO A 158 0.07 14.07 1.44
CA PRO A 158 -1.31 14.56 1.55
C PRO A 158 -2.27 13.61 2.31
N PHE A 159 -1.86 12.40 2.65
CA PHE A 159 -2.67 11.46 3.45
C PHE A 159 -3.23 12.08 4.73
N PHE A 160 -2.53 13.04 5.32
CA PHE A 160 -2.92 13.71 6.55
C PHE A 160 -3.82 14.94 6.33
N ALA A 161 -4.19 15.28 5.08
CA ALA A 161 -4.94 16.52 4.78
C ALA A 161 -6.22 16.64 5.62
N ASP A 162 -7.00 15.57 5.67
CA ASP A 162 -8.29 15.52 6.38
C ASP A 162 -8.21 14.93 7.79
N LEU A 163 -6.99 14.63 8.28
CA LEU A 163 -6.77 14.10 9.61
C LEU A 163 -6.52 15.21 10.62
N ARG A 164 -6.84 14.96 11.89
CA ARG A 164 -6.65 15.90 13.02
C ARG A 164 -5.20 16.11 13.42
N PHE A 165 -4.28 15.48 12.74
CA PHE A 165 -2.85 15.57 12.99
C PHE A 165 -2.07 15.43 11.67
N GLU A 166 -0.82 15.82 11.73
CA GLU A 166 0.14 15.71 10.63
C GLU A 166 1.54 15.42 11.20
N PRO A 167 2.51 15.02 10.37
CA PRO A 167 3.91 14.91 10.79
C PRO A 167 4.42 16.23 11.39
N GLY A 168 5.29 16.13 12.38
CA GLY A 168 5.97 17.29 12.95
C GLY A 168 6.80 18.05 11.90
N SER A 169 7.14 19.31 12.20
CA SER A 169 7.89 20.17 11.27
C SER A 169 9.39 19.85 11.20
N ASP A 170 9.93 19.08 12.14
CA ASP A 170 11.30 18.60 12.11
C ASP A 170 11.43 17.47 11.07
N GLU A 171 12.37 17.60 10.11
CA GLU A 171 12.57 16.59 9.07
C GLU A 171 12.93 15.19 9.60
N ARG A 172 13.43 15.10 10.83
CA ARG A 172 13.71 13.83 11.52
C ARG A 172 12.44 13.14 12.04
N ALA A 173 11.29 13.84 12.05
CA ALA A 173 10.02 13.37 12.59
C ALA A 173 9.11 12.73 11.52
N TYR A 174 9.53 12.71 10.27
CA TYR A 174 8.80 12.06 9.18
C TYR A 174 9.74 11.38 8.20
N ILE A 175 9.17 10.53 7.38
CA ILE A 175 9.83 9.84 6.27
C ILE A 175 9.47 10.60 4.99
N ASP A 176 10.46 10.83 4.11
CA ASP A 176 10.21 11.32 2.77
C ASP A 176 9.58 10.18 1.92
N PRO A 177 8.50 10.43 1.17
CA PRO A 177 7.93 9.43 0.26
C PRO A 177 8.93 8.81 -0.71
N ASP A 178 9.95 9.57 -1.13
CA ASP A 178 10.99 9.08 -2.03
C ASP A 178 11.92 8.05 -1.37
N GLU A 179 12.12 8.11 -0.05
CA GLU A 179 12.83 7.05 0.68
C GLU A 179 12.05 5.73 0.59
N ILE A 180 10.73 5.78 0.78
CA ILE A 180 9.89 4.57 0.66
C ILE A 180 9.91 4.03 -0.77
N ALA A 181 9.86 4.92 -1.76
CA ALA A 181 9.98 4.53 -3.17
C ALA A 181 11.33 3.88 -3.49
N ASN A 182 12.42 4.37 -2.88
CA ASN A 182 13.74 3.75 -3.00
C ASN A 182 13.75 2.34 -2.39
N PHE A 183 13.22 2.15 -1.18
CA PHE A 183 13.13 0.83 -0.56
C PHE A 183 12.27 -0.14 -1.37
N ALA A 184 11.14 0.32 -1.91
CA ALA A 184 10.29 -0.50 -2.77
C ALA A 184 11.04 -0.94 -4.05
N TYR A 185 11.78 -0.03 -4.66
CA TYR A 185 12.55 -0.35 -5.87
C TYR A 185 13.77 -1.24 -5.56
N GLU A 186 14.47 -1.01 -4.45
CA GLU A 186 15.58 -1.90 -4.03
C GLU A 186 15.08 -3.30 -3.66
N ALA A 187 13.91 -3.41 -3.02
CA ALA A 187 13.26 -4.70 -2.79
C ALA A 187 12.94 -5.40 -4.11
N TYR A 188 12.47 -4.65 -5.13
CA TYR A 188 12.26 -5.21 -6.46
C TYR A 188 13.55 -5.73 -7.12
N LYS A 189 14.66 -5.00 -6.99
CA LYS A 189 15.96 -5.35 -7.60
C LYS A 189 16.65 -6.53 -6.92
N THR A 190 16.44 -6.70 -5.63
CA THR A 190 17.13 -7.72 -4.86
C THR A 190 16.72 -9.13 -5.31
N LYS A 191 17.68 -10.07 -5.30
CA LYS A 191 17.42 -11.48 -5.66
C LYS A 191 16.79 -12.26 -4.51
N SER A 192 17.04 -11.85 -3.28
CA SER A 192 16.49 -12.47 -2.08
C SER A 192 15.07 -11.96 -1.83
N ASN A 193 14.28 -12.74 -1.11
CA ASN A 193 12.97 -12.32 -0.65
C ASN A 193 13.12 -11.42 0.59
N LEU A 194 12.66 -10.19 0.48
CA LEU A 194 12.46 -9.28 1.60
C LEU A 194 10.98 -9.33 1.97
N SER A 195 10.60 -10.19 2.90
CA SER A 195 9.18 -10.40 3.24
C SER A 195 8.56 -9.20 3.93
N GLU A 196 9.34 -8.48 4.75
CA GLU A 196 8.84 -7.32 5.49
C GLU A 196 9.91 -6.24 5.68
N ILE A 197 9.51 -4.98 5.53
CA ILE A 197 10.35 -3.79 5.76
C ILE A 197 9.57 -2.81 6.63
N ILE A 198 10.11 -2.46 7.79
CA ILE A 198 9.53 -1.45 8.68
C ILE A 198 10.41 -0.22 8.61
N ILE A 199 9.80 0.95 8.29
CA ILE A 199 10.53 2.21 8.16
C ILE A 199 9.96 3.20 9.18
N ARG A 200 10.85 3.79 9.99
CA ARG A 200 10.45 4.74 11.03
C ARG A 200 11.29 6.00 10.96
N PRO A 201 10.72 7.18 11.25
CA PRO A 201 11.49 8.41 11.37
C PRO A 201 12.46 8.32 12.58
N ARG A 202 13.47 9.17 12.59
CA ARG A 202 14.50 9.18 13.65
C ARG A 202 13.95 9.60 15.01
N ILE A 203 12.94 10.47 15.03
CA ILE A 203 12.26 10.92 16.24
C ILE A 203 10.75 10.80 16.08
N VAL A 204 10.04 10.75 17.19
CA VAL A 204 8.57 10.84 17.20
C VAL A 204 8.19 12.32 17.23
N GLY A 205 7.43 12.77 16.25
CA GLY A 205 6.91 14.13 16.19
C GLY A 205 5.55 14.17 15.48
N ILE A 206 4.53 14.66 16.19
CA ILE A 206 3.17 14.80 15.69
C ILE A 206 2.70 16.23 15.98
N LYS A 207 2.20 16.92 14.96
CA LYS A 207 1.55 18.21 15.09
C LYS A 207 0.05 18.00 15.03
N LYS A 208 -0.67 18.45 16.06
CA LYS A 208 -2.15 18.46 16.06
C LYS A 208 -2.62 19.63 15.21
N LYS A 209 -3.66 19.38 14.43
CA LYS A 209 -4.41 20.42 13.73
C LYS A 209 -5.56 20.90 14.63
N ASN A 210 -5.81 22.19 14.65
CA ASN A 210 -6.92 22.81 15.39
C ASN A 210 -8.23 22.57 14.66
#